data_866649d9a12f2a73e6d5f448c3656c27
#
_entry.id   866649d9a12f2a73e6d5f448c3656c27
#
_cell.length_a   1.000
_cell.length_b   1.000
_cell.length_c   1.000
_cell.angle_alpha   90.00
_cell.angle_beta   90.00
_cell.angle_gamma   90.00
#
_symmetry.space_group_name_H-M   'P 1'
#
loop_
_entity.id
_entity.type
_entity.pdbx_description
1 polymer ?
#
loop_
_entity_poly.entity_id
_entity_poly.type
_entity_poly.pdbx_seq_one_letter_code
_entity_poly.pdbx_strand_id
1 'polypeptide(L)'
;VTDSDSEDGRRHDALDRHPTAGPRNSLWHWTDAKHPLRIVVNYLAVWLIRVSPSLRAKNWLLRRLGATVGPGVAFGLEATPDVFWPELITIHADAIVGYDATLLCHEFLTEEYRTGEVVIGERALIGAGAVVLPGVEIGADAKVAANSLVTEDVPPGTTVVGVPATPVEGGVGAVEDDD
;
A
#
# COMPACT_ATOMS: atom_id res chain seq x y z
N VAL A 1 -30.57 5.99 7.59
CA VAL A 1 -29.78 5.78 6.37
C VAL A 1 -28.80 6.93 6.34
N THR A 2 -27.59 6.69 6.77
CA THR A 2 -26.55 7.68 7.01
C THR A 2 -25.49 7.56 5.92
N ASP A 3 -25.02 8.65 5.51
CA ASP A 3 -23.94 9.14 4.62
C ASP A 3 -22.67 8.26 4.43
N SER A 4 -22.74 6.96 4.68
CA SER A 4 -21.62 6.01 4.48
C SER A 4 -21.37 5.63 3.00
N ASP A 5 -22.31 5.97 2.11
CA ASP A 5 -22.22 5.59 0.69
C ASP A 5 -21.35 6.53 -0.16
N SER A 6 -20.94 7.70 0.39
CA SER A 6 -20.20 8.72 -0.38
C SER A 6 -18.68 8.63 -0.25
N GLU A 7 -18.16 7.97 0.80
CA GLU A 7 -16.70 7.87 1.04
C GLU A 7 -16.09 6.58 0.45
N ASP A 8 -16.81 5.47 0.49
CA ASP A 8 -16.43 4.22 -0.18
C ASP A 8 -16.35 4.35 -1.72
N GLY A 9 -17.03 5.37 -2.28
CA GLY A 9 -17.03 5.66 -3.72
C GLY A 9 -15.65 6.04 -4.28
N ARG A 10 -14.85 6.85 -3.58
CA ARG A 10 -13.62 7.43 -4.14
C ARG A 10 -12.54 6.39 -4.46
N ARG A 11 -12.25 5.44 -3.56
CA ARG A 11 -11.30 4.36 -3.83
C ARG A 11 -11.76 3.50 -5.01
N HIS A 12 -13.04 3.13 -5.04
CA HIS A 12 -13.59 2.29 -6.10
C HIS A 12 -13.57 2.96 -7.48
N ASP A 13 -13.65 4.29 -7.53
CA ASP A 13 -13.52 5.06 -8.76
C ASP A 13 -12.06 5.15 -9.25
N ALA A 14 -11.09 5.01 -8.34
CA ALA A 14 -9.65 4.98 -8.64
C ALA A 14 -9.15 3.58 -9.06
N LEU A 15 -10.03 2.57 -9.12
CA LEU A 15 -9.66 1.20 -9.50
C LEU A 15 -9.99 0.91 -10.97
N ASP A 16 -9.00 0.45 -11.70
CA ASP A 16 -9.19 -0.16 -13.01
C ASP A 16 -9.75 -1.56 -12.86
N ARG A 17 -10.91 -1.83 -13.49
CA ARG A 17 -11.60 -3.12 -13.44
C ARG A 17 -11.31 -3.95 -14.67
N HIS A 18 -10.96 -5.22 -14.45
CA HIS A 18 -10.60 -6.17 -15.49
C HIS A 18 -11.48 -7.44 -15.36
N PRO A 19 -12.62 -7.50 -16.08
CA PRO A 19 -13.47 -8.68 -16.07
C PRO A 19 -12.74 -9.93 -16.54
N THR A 20 -12.94 -11.05 -15.87
CA THR A 20 -12.40 -12.34 -16.26
C THR A 20 -13.50 -13.26 -16.75
N ALA A 21 -13.29 -13.93 -17.90
CA ALA A 21 -14.24 -14.84 -18.49
C ALA A 21 -13.99 -16.27 -18.01
N GLY A 22 -15.05 -17.03 -17.70
CA GLY A 22 -14.96 -18.45 -17.43
C GLY A 22 -15.57 -18.86 -16.08
N PRO A 23 -15.60 -20.16 -15.76
CA PRO A 23 -16.30 -20.68 -14.59
C PRO A 23 -15.47 -20.60 -13.30
N ARG A 24 -14.23 -20.09 -13.35
CA ARG A 24 -13.31 -20.00 -12.20
C ARG A 24 -13.13 -18.55 -11.77
N ASN A 25 -12.72 -18.35 -10.51
CA ASN A 25 -12.39 -17.02 -10.00
C ASN A 25 -11.19 -16.40 -10.75
N SER A 26 -11.07 -15.07 -10.65
CA SER A 26 -10.08 -14.30 -11.41
C SER A 26 -8.63 -14.71 -11.13
N LEU A 27 -8.32 -15.20 -9.94
CA LEU A 27 -6.96 -15.63 -9.60
C LEU A 27 -6.48 -16.83 -10.42
N TRP A 28 -7.37 -17.72 -10.90
CA TRP A 28 -6.98 -18.78 -11.82
C TRP A 28 -6.52 -18.26 -13.19
N HIS A 29 -6.89 -17.03 -13.53
CA HIS A 29 -6.56 -16.34 -14.78
C HIS A 29 -5.38 -15.35 -14.64
N TRP A 30 -4.60 -15.44 -13.55
CA TRP A 30 -3.51 -14.51 -13.28
C TRP A 30 -2.45 -14.46 -14.40
N THR A 31 -2.30 -15.57 -15.16
CA THR A 31 -1.39 -15.64 -16.31
C THR A 31 -1.84 -14.80 -17.51
N ASP A 32 -3.13 -14.48 -17.58
CA ASP A 32 -3.70 -13.60 -18.60
C ASP A 32 -3.51 -12.13 -18.18
N ALA A 33 -3.52 -11.87 -16.87
CA ALA A 33 -3.32 -10.54 -16.31
C ALA A 33 -1.86 -10.08 -16.38
N LYS A 34 -0.90 -10.98 -16.13
CA LYS A 34 0.53 -10.67 -16.16
C LYS A 34 1.37 -11.87 -16.61
N HIS A 35 2.41 -11.59 -17.41
CA HIS A 35 3.28 -12.66 -17.91
C HIS A 35 3.95 -13.43 -16.76
N PRO A 36 3.87 -14.78 -16.71
CA PRO A 36 4.35 -15.59 -15.59
C PRO A 36 5.82 -15.36 -15.21
N LEU A 37 6.71 -15.20 -16.19
CA LEU A 37 8.12 -14.91 -15.91
C LEU A 37 8.30 -13.59 -15.16
N ARG A 38 7.49 -12.57 -15.45
CA ARG A 38 7.53 -11.29 -14.74
C ARG A 38 7.14 -11.47 -13.28
N ILE A 39 6.10 -12.27 -13.00
CA ILE A 39 5.67 -12.57 -11.63
C ILE A 39 6.77 -13.31 -10.86
N VAL A 40 7.43 -14.31 -11.48
CA VAL A 40 8.55 -15.02 -10.84
C VAL A 40 9.69 -14.05 -10.49
N VAL A 41 10.07 -13.17 -11.42
CA VAL A 41 11.12 -12.16 -11.18
C VAL A 41 10.71 -11.20 -10.06
N ASN A 42 9.47 -10.68 -10.12
CA ASN A 42 8.95 -9.80 -9.08
C ASN A 42 8.94 -10.51 -7.72
N TYR A 43 8.44 -11.75 -7.65
CA TYR A 43 8.39 -12.53 -6.41
C TYR A 43 9.78 -12.71 -5.78
N LEU A 44 10.78 -13.10 -6.58
CA LEU A 44 12.15 -13.25 -6.09
C LEU A 44 12.74 -11.91 -5.59
N ALA A 45 12.48 -10.83 -6.30
CA ALA A 45 12.92 -9.50 -5.89
C ALA A 45 12.20 -9.02 -4.61
N VAL A 46 10.88 -9.25 -4.51
CA VAL A 46 10.10 -8.94 -3.29
C VAL A 46 10.60 -9.76 -2.11
N TRP A 47 10.90 -11.04 -2.31
CA TRP A 47 11.51 -11.86 -1.26
C TRP A 47 12.83 -11.27 -0.76
N LEU A 48 13.72 -10.83 -1.68
CA LEU A 48 14.97 -10.16 -1.31
C LEU A 48 14.73 -8.82 -0.59
N ILE A 49 13.73 -8.04 -1.01
CA ILE A 49 13.35 -6.79 -0.36
C ILE A 49 12.92 -7.06 1.09
N ARG A 50 12.10 -8.07 1.32
CA ARG A 50 11.59 -8.41 2.65
C ARG A 50 12.72 -8.75 3.63
N VAL A 51 13.64 -9.60 3.24
CA VAL A 51 14.71 -10.11 4.14
C VAL A 51 15.97 -9.23 4.20
N SER A 52 16.14 -8.29 3.28
CA SER A 52 17.33 -7.43 3.25
C SER A 52 17.33 -6.40 4.38
N PRO A 53 18.41 -6.24 5.16
CA PRO A 53 18.55 -5.16 6.14
C PRO A 53 18.95 -3.83 5.51
N SER A 54 19.35 -3.80 4.24
CA SER A 54 19.85 -2.62 3.57
C SER A 54 18.75 -1.78 2.92
N LEU A 55 18.41 -0.63 3.49
CA LEU A 55 17.44 0.31 2.91
C LEU A 55 17.81 0.73 1.48
N ARG A 56 19.10 0.93 1.20
CA ARG A 56 19.57 1.31 -0.14
C ARG A 56 19.33 0.20 -1.17
N ALA A 57 19.59 -1.06 -0.80
CA ALA A 57 19.35 -2.21 -1.68
C ALA A 57 17.83 -2.40 -1.93
N LYS A 58 16.99 -2.27 -0.90
CA LYS A 58 15.54 -2.33 -1.01
C LYS A 58 15.02 -1.28 -1.98
N ASN A 59 15.38 -0.02 -1.78
CA ASN A 59 14.93 1.08 -2.63
C ASN A 59 15.42 0.93 -4.06
N TRP A 60 16.63 0.39 -4.27
CA TRP A 60 17.15 0.09 -5.60
C TRP A 60 16.33 -1.02 -6.26
N LEU A 61 16.04 -2.11 -5.55
CA LEU A 61 15.21 -3.21 -6.06
C LEU A 61 13.79 -2.75 -6.41
N LEU A 62 13.14 -1.99 -5.52
CA LEU A 62 11.82 -1.42 -5.76
C LEU A 62 11.78 -0.61 -7.06
N ARG A 63 12.75 0.29 -7.26
CA ARG A 63 12.86 1.05 -8.51
C ARG A 63 13.09 0.17 -9.73
N ARG A 64 13.83 -0.94 -9.60
CA ARG A 64 14.02 -1.92 -10.70
C ARG A 64 12.75 -2.70 -11.03
N LEU A 65 11.87 -2.89 -10.07
CA LEU A 65 10.55 -3.47 -10.28
C LEU A 65 9.56 -2.48 -10.94
N GLY A 66 9.91 -1.20 -11.00
CA GLY A 66 9.11 -0.15 -11.61
C GLY A 66 8.46 0.82 -10.62
N ALA A 67 8.58 0.58 -9.31
CA ALA A 67 8.06 1.50 -8.31
C ALA A 67 8.78 2.86 -8.34
N THR A 68 8.04 3.93 -8.08
CA THR A 68 8.60 5.26 -7.84
C THR A 68 8.96 5.38 -6.36
N VAL A 69 10.25 5.59 -6.05
CA VAL A 69 10.73 5.68 -4.66
C VAL A 69 11.60 6.91 -4.50
N GLY A 70 11.18 7.82 -3.63
CA GLY A 70 11.87 9.07 -3.30
C GLY A 70 13.18 8.86 -2.52
N PRO A 71 13.96 9.93 -2.33
CA PRO A 71 15.12 9.89 -1.44
C PRO A 71 14.71 9.68 0.01
N GLY A 72 15.59 9.12 0.84
CA GLY A 72 15.36 8.96 2.28
C GLY A 72 14.33 7.91 2.70
N VAL A 73 13.61 7.28 1.77
CA VAL A 73 12.59 6.28 2.09
C VAL A 73 13.18 5.13 2.91
N ALA A 74 12.52 4.83 4.04
CA ALA A 74 12.84 3.70 4.90
C ALA A 74 11.81 2.59 4.74
N PHE A 75 12.16 1.54 3.98
CA PHE A 75 11.30 0.37 3.78
C PHE A 75 11.70 -0.73 4.79
N GLY A 76 10.82 -1.02 5.75
CA GLY A 76 11.05 -1.92 6.89
C GLY A 76 11.38 -3.37 6.50
N LEU A 77 11.91 -4.13 7.45
CA LEU A 77 12.04 -5.59 7.29
C LEU A 77 10.66 -6.21 7.18
N GLU A 78 10.55 -7.31 6.43
CA GLU A 78 9.31 -8.04 6.13
C GLU A 78 8.23 -7.20 5.44
N ALA A 79 8.38 -5.87 5.29
CA ALA A 79 7.43 -5.07 4.54
C ALA A 79 7.31 -5.61 3.11
N THR A 80 6.07 -5.77 2.65
CA THR A 80 5.72 -6.48 1.42
C THR A 80 5.10 -5.52 0.41
N PRO A 81 5.81 -5.17 -0.67
CA PRO A 81 5.22 -4.46 -1.80
C PRO A 81 4.43 -5.42 -2.67
N ASP A 82 3.53 -4.89 -3.49
CA ASP A 82 2.77 -5.70 -4.45
C ASP A 82 3.69 -6.52 -5.37
N VAL A 83 3.37 -7.81 -5.54
CA VAL A 83 4.15 -8.74 -6.37
C VAL A 83 3.75 -8.64 -7.84
N PHE A 84 2.46 -8.41 -8.12
CA PHE A 84 1.94 -8.37 -9.48
C PHE A 84 2.19 -7.04 -10.16
N TRP A 85 1.87 -5.93 -9.48
CA TRP A 85 1.97 -4.55 -10.01
C TRP A 85 2.81 -3.63 -9.10
N PRO A 86 4.09 -3.96 -8.82
CA PRO A 86 4.95 -3.09 -8.02
C PRO A 86 5.17 -1.72 -8.66
N GLU A 87 4.99 -1.60 -10.00
CA GLU A 87 5.05 -0.35 -10.73
C GLU A 87 3.94 0.65 -10.39
N LEU A 88 2.86 0.21 -9.75
CA LEU A 88 1.77 1.06 -9.25
C LEU A 88 2.04 1.61 -7.84
N ILE A 89 3.24 1.40 -7.29
CA ILE A 89 3.63 1.94 -6.00
C ILE A 89 4.43 3.23 -6.19
N THR A 90 3.98 4.31 -5.55
CA THR A 90 4.72 5.56 -5.43
C THR A 90 4.95 5.88 -3.95
N ILE A 91 6.22 6.05 -3.56
CA ILE A 91 6.61 6.42 -2.19
C ILE A 91 7.46 7.68 -2.27
N HIS A 92 6.98 8.77 -1.70
CA HIS A 92 7.65 10.06 -1.71
C HIS A 92 8.80 10.11 -0.67
N ALA A 93 9.53 11.25 -0.68
CA ALA A 93 10.73 11.42 0.13
C ALA A 93 10.49 11.21 1.63
N ASP A 94 11.48 10.61 2.30
CA ASP A 94 11.53 10.44 3.75
C ASP A 94 10.33 9.71 4.39
N ALA A 95 9.49 9.04 3.57
CA ALA A 95 8.43 8.19 4.08
C ALA A 95 8.97 6.92 4.73
N ILE A 96 8.24 6.42 5.72
CA ILE A 96 8.59 5.19 6.44
C ILE A 96 7.49 4.16 6.22
N VAL A 97 7.86 2.99 5.71
CA VAL A 97 7.00 1.80 5.65
C VAL A 97 7.49 0.83 6.72
N GLY A 98 6.67 0.60 7.74
CA GLY A 98 7.01 -0.17 8.93
C GLY A 98 7.25 -1.65 8.67
N TYR A 99 7.72 -2.34 9.72
CA TYR A 99 7.91 -3.79 9.73
C TYR A 99 6.63 -4.52 9.32
N ASP A 100 6.72 -5.49 8.40
CA ASP A 100 5.61 -6.34 7.94
C ASP A 100 4.37 -5.57 7.40
N ALA A 101 4.52 -4.30 7.07
CA ALA A 101 3.45 -3.56 6.40
C ALA A 101 3.28 -4.06 4.95
N THR A 102 2.05 -4.08 4.46
CA THR A 102 1.72 -4.59 3.12
C THR A 102 1.09 -3.49 2.26
N LEU A 103 1.64 -3.27 1.07
CA LEU A 103 1.12 -2.36 0.06
C LEU A 103 0.54 -3.18 -1.09
N LEU A 104 -0.78 -3.17 -1.26
CA LEU A 104 -1.48 -3.90 -2.31
C LEU A 104 -1.91 -2.95 -3.43
N CYS A 105 -1.59 -3.29 -4.66
CA CYS A 105 -2.02 -2.57 -5.86
C CYS A 105 -3.03 -3.35 -6.68
N HIS A 106 -3.52 -4.49 -6.18
CA HIS A 106 -4.49 -5.31 -6.85
C HIS A 106 -5.41 -6.08 -5.89
N GLU A 107 -6.57 -6.45 -6.40
CA GLU A 107 -7.54 -7.35 -5.75
C GLU A 107 -8.02 -8.37 -6.77
N PHE A 108 -7.90 -9.68 -6.48
CA PHE A 108 -8.54 -10.73 -7.27
C PHE A 108 -9.89 -11.08 -6.64
N LEU A 109 -10.95 -10.94 -7.42
CA LEU A 109 -12.32 -11.24 -7.03
C LEU A 109 -12.85 -12.47 -7.78
N THR A 110 -14.15 -12.78 -7.62
CA THR A 110 -14.73 -13.96 -8.27
C THR A 110 -14.79 -13.80 -9.78
N GLU A 111 -15.21 -12.63 -10.28
CA GLU A 111 -15.54 -12.40 -11.71
C GLU A 111 -14.61 -11.36 -12.37
N GLU A 112 -13.80 -10.67 -11.60
CA GLU A 112 -12.88 -9.64 -12.08
C GLU A 112 -11.64 -9.58 -11.18
N TYR A 113 -10.57 -8.98 -11.68
CA TYR A 113 -9.52 -8.41 -10.82
C TYR A 113 -9.50 -6.90 -10.99
N ARG A 114 -9.01 -6.22 -9.97
CA ARG A 114 -8.90 -4.76 -9.94
C ARG A 114 -7.46 -4.36 -9.67
N THR A 115 -7.05 -3.24 -10.25
CA THR A 115 -5.75 -2.64 -9.98
C THR A 115 -5.92 -1.17 -9.62
N GLY A 116 -5.05 -0.66 -8.75
CA GLY A 116 -5.06 0.74 -8.34
C GLY A 116 -3.71 1.17 -7.82
N GLU A 117 -3.35 2.42 -8.04
CA GLU A 117 -2.11 3.00 -7.52
C GLU A 117 -2.17 3.09 -5.99
N VAL A 118 -1.01 2.89 -5.34
CA VAL A 118 -0.81 3.23 -3.94
C VAL A 118 0.22 4.32 -3.85
N VAL A 119 -0.18 5.47 -3.30
CA VAL A 119 0.68 6.63 -3.15
C VAL A 119 0.93 6.91 -1.67
N ILE A 120 2.20 6.91 -1.28
CA ILE A 120 2.62 7.26 0.08
C ILE A 120 3.31 8.63 0.03
N GLY A 121 2.72 9.61 0.69
CA GLY A 121 3.16 11.00 0.73
C GLY A 121 4.49 11.20 1.45
N GLU A 122 5.05 12.39 1.25
CA GLU A 122 6.33 12.79 1.87
C GLU A 122 6.24 12.71 3.40
N ARG A 123 7.24 12.12 4.06
CA ARG A 123 7.33 11.92 5.52
C ARG A 123 6.14 11.16 6.14
N ALA A 124 5.30 10.53 5.33
CA ALA A 124 4.23 9.69 5.86
C ALA A 124 4.78 8.45 6.58
N LEU A 125 4.08 8.01 7.60
CA LEU A 125 4.42 6.83 8.40
C LEU A 125 3.35 5.75 8.22
N ILE A 126 3.75 4.61 7.69
CA ILE A 126 2.93 3.39 7.68
C ILE A 126 3.40 2.50 8.83
N GLY A 127 2.55 2.29 9.82
CA GLY A 127 2.86 1.48 11.01
C GLY A 127 3.12 0.02 10.70
N ALA A 128 3.78 -0.66 11.62
CA ALA A 128 4.08 -2.09 11.50
C ALA A 128 2.80 -2.93 11.30
N GLY A 129 2.82 -3.88 10.37
CA GLY A 129 1.68 -4.76 10.09
C GLY A 129 0.46 -4.08 9.46
N ALA A 130 0.53 -2.80 9.13
CA ALA A 130 -0.57 -2.13 8.46
C ALA A 130 -0.72 -2.62 7.01
N VAL A 131 -1.96 -2.67 6.54
CA VAL A 131 -2.31 -3.05 5.16
C VAL A 131 -2.92 -1.85 4.45
N VAL A 132 -2.35 -1.48 3.31
CA VAL A 132 -2.86 -0.43 2.44
C VAL A 132 -3.46 -1.07 1.20
N LEU A 133 -4.74 -0.81 0.93
CA LEU A 133 -5.47 -1.37 -0.22
C LEU A 133 -5.19 -0.60 -1.51
N PRO A 134 -5.46 -1.22 -2.69
CA PRO A 134 -5.29 -0.57 -3.99
C PRO A 134 -6.15 0.69 -4.12
N GLY A 135 -5.63 1.69 -4.80
CA GLY A 135 -6.32 2.95 -5.07
C GLY A 135 -6.27 3.95 -3.92
N VAL A 136 -5.47 3.71 -2.87
CA VAL A 136 -5.35 4.57 -1.69
C VAL A 136 -4.18 5.54 -1.82
N GLU A 137 -4.44 6.82 -1.52
CA GLU A 137 -3.43 7.85 -1.34
C GLU A 137 -3.28 8.22 0.15
N ILE A 138 -2.05 8.13 0.67
CA ILE A 138 -1.72 8.57 2.03
C ILE A 138 -0.95 9.88 1.92
N GLY A 139 -1.55 10.96 2.44
CA GLY A 139 -1.03 12.32 2.35
C GLY A 139 0.31 12.53 3.07
N ALA A 140 0.98 13.64 2.75
CA ALA A 140 2.24 14.00 3.40
C ALA A 140 2.05 14.15 4.93
N ASP A 141 3.05 13.73 5.71
CA ASP A 141 3.05 13.75 7.18
C ASP A 141 1.91 12.93 7.84
N ALA A 142 1.12 12.20 7.06
CA ALA A 142 0.08 11.33 7.61
C ALA A 142 0.68 10.13 8.35
N LYS A 143 -0.06 9.61 9.33
CA LYS A 143 0.37 8.48 10.15
C LYS A 143 -0.69 7.39 10.15
N VAL A 144 -0.32 6.21 9.72
CA VAL A 144 -1.13 4.99 9.83
C VAL A 144 -0.61 4.20 11.03
N ALA A 145 -1.46 3.96 12.02
CA ALA A 145 -1.09 3.18 13.19
C ALA A 145 -0.80 1.71 12.84
N ALA A 146 -0.03 1.03 13.69
CA ALA A 146 0.29 -0.38 13.50
C ALA A 146 -0.98 -1.25 13.43
N ASN A 147 -0.94 -2.30 12.58
CA ASN A 147 -2.04 -3.25 12.34
C ASN A 147 -3.35 -2.61 11.84
N SER A 148 -3.29 -1.44 11.24
CA SER A 148 -4.47 -0.79 10.64
C SER A 148 -4.71 -1.29 9.21
N LEU A 149 -5.99 -1.35 8.81
CA LEU A 149 -6.41 -1.61 7.43
C LEU A 149 -6.86 -0.29 6.79
N VAL A 150 -6.07 0.23 5.86
CA VAL A 150 -6.38 1.48 5.16
C VAL A 150 -7.18 1.16 3.90
N THR A 151 -8.44 1.56 3.91
CA THR A 151 -9.41 1.34 2.83
C THR A 151 -9.77 2.61 2.08
N GLU A 152 -9.34 3.77 2.57
CA GLU A 152 -9.66 5.09 2.04
C GLU A 152 -8.45 6.01 2.09
N ASP A 153 -8.50 7.11 1.33
CA ASP A 153 -7.44 8.11 1.34
C ASP A 153 -7.26 8.73 2.72
N VAL A 154 -6.00 8.94 3.08
CA VAL A 154 -5.64 9.58 4.36
C VAL A 154 -5.16 11.00 4.09
N PRO A 155 -5.88 12.04 4.56
CA PRO A 155 -5.48 13.43 4.36
C PRO A 155 -4.10 13.73 4.96
N PRO A 156 -3.35 14.72 4.40
CA PRO A 156 -2.07 15.13 4.96
C PRO A 156 -2.12 15.47 6.45
N GLY A 157 -1.11 15.04 7.20
CA GLY A 157 -0.98 15.31 8.64
C GLY A 157 -1.97 14.55 9.52
N THR A 158 -2.83 13.72 8.96
CA THR A 158 -3.86 12.96 9.69
C THR A 158 -3.29 11.68 10.26
N THR A 159 -3.72 11.31 11.48
CA THR A 159 -3.44 9.99 12.05
C THR A 159 -4.68 9.12 11.93
N VAL A 160 -4.52 7.89 11.41
CA VAL A 160 -5.60 6.90 11.30
C VAL A 160 -5.24 5.60 12.02
N VAL A 161 -6.26 4.92 12.59
CA VAL A 161 -6.09 3.68 13.35
C VAL A 161 -7.29 2.76 13.19
N GLY A 162 -7.06 1.46 13.19
CA GLY A 162 -8.13 0.44 13.27
C GLY A 162 -8.34 -0.35 11.99
N VAL A 163 -9.41 -1.18 12.00
CA VAL A 163 -9.84 -2.06 10.89
C VAL A 163 -11.36 -1.91 10.71
N PRO A 164 -11.82 -1.13 9.74
CA PRO A 164 -11.05 -0.22 8.88
C PRO A 164 -10.40 0.94 9.65
N ALA A 165 -9.35 1.54 9.07
CA ALA A 165 -8.66 2.67 9.67
C ALA A 165 -9.52 3.94 9.60
N THR A 166 -9.68 4.61 10.73
CA THR A 166 -10.42 5.86 10.84
C THR A 166 -9.56 6.95 11.50
N PRO A 167 -9.79 8.23 11.18
CA PRO A 167 -9.08 9.33 11.82
C PRO A 167 -9.24 9.33 13.33
N VAL A 168 -8.16 9.63 14.06
CA VAL A 168 -8.20 9.87 15.50
C VAL A 168 -8.23 11.38 15.76
N GLU A 169 -9.19 11.84 16.55
CA GLU A 169 -9.22 13.20 17.04
C GLU A 169 -8.12 13.38 18.11
N GLY A 170 -7.18 14.30 17.86
CA GLY A 170 -6.04 14.57 18.72
C GLY A 170 -4.83 13.69 18.38
N GLY A 171 -3.83 14.29 17.73
CA GLY A 171 -2.61 13.59 17.36
C GLY A 171 -1.98 12.83 18.52
N VAL A 172 -1.62 11.58 18.31
CA VAL A 172 -0.80 10.81 19.25
C VAL A 172 0.55 11.54 19.36
N GLY A 173 0.75 12.36 20.40
CA GLY A 173 2.05 12.98 20.65
C GLY A 173 2.07 14.39 21.24
N ALA A 174 1.03 14.87 21.90
CA ALA A 174 1.24 15.90 22.90
C ALA A 174 1.62 15.20 24.22
N VAL A 175 2.90 15.00 24.44
CA VAL A 175 3.41 14.87 25.81
C VAL A 175 3.24 16.26 26.39
N GLU A 176 2.25 16.45 27.24
CA GLU A 176 2.23 17.61 28.15
C GLU A 176 3.43 17.42 29.06
N ASP A 177 4.45 18.27 28.88
CA ASP A 177 5.50 18.45 29.88
C ASP A 177 4.83 19.13 31.08
N ASP A 178 4.39 18.33 32.05
CA ASP A 178 4.07 18.81 33.38
C ASP A 178 5.37 19.19 34.09
N ASP A 179 5.58 20.47 34.24
CA ASP A 179 6.58 21.12 35.14
C ASP A 179 6.28 20.83 36.62
#